data_d90ac5678b227271be8a3b5e25d442f4
#
_entry.id   d90ac5678b227271be8a3b5e25d442f4
#
_cell.length_a   1.000
_cell.length_b   1.000
_cell.length_c   1.000
_cell.angle_alpha   90.00
_cell.angle_beta   90.00
_cell.angle_gamma   90.00
#
_symmetry.space_group_name_H-M   'P 1'
#
loop_
_entity.id
_entity.type
_entity.pdbx_description
1 polymer ?
#
loop_
_entity_poly.entity_id
_entity_poly.type
_entity_poly.pdbx_seq_one_letter_code
_entity_poly.pdbx_strand_id
1 'polypeptide(L)'
;MTLVLLLAATIAFIVLATTRAGLHPFLALLIAAIGFGLLAGMPASDVITAVNVGFGGTIGSIGIVILAGSIIGTFLERSGGALRLAERVLAISGERHVPAAMGIVGWLVSLPVFCDSGFVILSSLNRALAKRAGVTLATGAIALSLGLYATHTMVPPTPGPVAAAGILDADLGRVIGWGLLISAIALLSGWLFAVTVASRVYIDPNEGEPEASQGTDNQDTNGSSPGALHAVTPILVPIALIVLRSVGRLPSMPFGEGGFFGLIDFVGHPVVALLVGVGIAFTLVQDDLRSRLGATGWVGDAIVAAGSIIVITGSGGAFGKVLQGSGIADVIGANLADAHLGMWLPFLIAAGIKTAQGSSTVSIITTAGLMAPLLSTLDLDSETARALVVVSIGAGAMVVSHANDSYFWVVTQLSGMDVRTGVKLQTLGTLVQGTVAATAVWLVSLFVL
;
A
#
# COMPACT_ATOMS: atom_id res chain seq x y z
N MET A 1 11.94 18.40 -26.14
CA MET A 1 10.75 19.21 -25.72
C MET A 1 9.44 18.52 -26.07
N THR A 2 9.29 17.97 -27.27
CA THR A 2 8.04 17.32 -27.74
C THR A 2 7.63 16.10 -26.87
N LEU A 3 8.57 15.20 -26.55
CA LEU A 3 8.29 14.00 -25.73
C LEU A 3 7.90 14.35 -24.28
N VAL A 4 8.49 15.39 -23.69
CA VAL A 4 8.13 15.84 -22.32
C VAL A 4 6.71 16.41 -22.30
N LEU A 5 6.33 17.20 -23.29
CA LEU A 5 4.96 17.72 -23.42
C LEU A 5 3.96 16.59 -23.68
N LEU A 6 4.34 15.61 -24.50
CA LEU A 6 3.52 14.42 -24.75
C LEU A 6 3.33 13.60 -23.47
N LEU A 7 4.38 13.43 -22.65
CA LEU A 7 4.27 12.75 -21.35
C LEU A 7 3.33 13.52 -20.41
N ALA A 8 3.48 14.84 -20.30
CA ALA A 8 2.59 15.67 -19.49
C ALA A 8 1.13 15.57 -19.94
N ALA A 9 0.89 15.61 -21.27
CA ALA A 9 -0.45 15.42 -21.83
C ALA A 9 -1.01 14.02 -21.55
N THR A 10 -0.16 12.98 -21.59
CA THR A 10 -0.55 11.60 -21.30
C THR A 10 -0.91 11.43 -19.81
N ILE A 11 -0.15 12.02 -18.90
CA ILE A 11 -0.47 12.03 -17.46
C ILE A 11 -1.80 12.77 -17.23
N ALA A 12 -1.97 13.93 -17.86
CA ALA A 12 -3.22 14.68 -17.78
C ALA A 12 -4.41 13.86 -18.33
N PHE A 13 -4.22 13.12 -19.44
CA PHE A 13 -5.22 12.20 -19.96
C PHE A 13 -5.59 11.10 -18.94
N ILE A 14 -4.60 10.41 -18.35
CA ILE A 14 -4.85 9.36 -17.34
C ILE A 14 -5.68 9.93 -16.20
N VAL A 15 -5.29 11.09 -15.66
CA VAL A 15 -5.98 11.76 -14.56
C VAL A 15 -7.41 12.14 -14.96
N LEU A 16 -7.61 12.83 -16.09
CA LEU A 16 -8.93 13.29 -16.54
C LEU A 16 -9.84 12.11 -16.91
N ALA A 17 -9.30 11.08 -17.57
CA ALA A 17 -10.06 9.90 -17.96
C ALA A 17 -10.58 9.14 -16.73
N THR A 18 -9.75 8.99 -15.70
CA THR A 18 -10.16 8.28 -14.48
C THR A 18 -11.07 9.12 -13.58
N THR A 19 -10.82 10.44 -13.44
CA THR A 19 -11.57 11.29 -12.52
C THR A 19 -12.84 11.89 -13.10
N ARG A 20 -12.79 12.37 -14.35
CA ARG A 20 -13.93 13.06 -15.00
C ARG A 20 -14.77 12.14 -15.87
N ALA A 21 -14.12 11.27 -16.66
CA ALA A 21 -14.84 10.35 -17.56
C ALA A 21 -15.22 9.02 -16.88
N GLY A 22 -14.79 8.76 -15.64
CA GLY A 22 -15.07 7.51 -14.91
C GLY A 22 -14.45 6.27 -15.55
N LEU A 23 -13.44 6.45 -16.41
CA LEU A 23 -12.78 5.33 -17.09
C LEU A 23 -11.98 4.50 -16.09
N HIS A 24 -12.12 3.17 -16.15
CA HIS A 24 -11.37 2.28 -15.28
C HIS A 24 -9.86 2.46 -15.50
N PRO A 25 -9.02 2.54 -14.43
CA PRO A 25 -7.58 2.80 -14.53
C PRO A 25 -6.84 1.84 -15.46
N PHE A 26 -7.26 0.57 -15.54
CA PHE A 26 -6.76 -0.41 -16.50
C PHE A 26 -6.84 0.10 -17.95
N LEU A 27 -8.02 0.58 -18.38
CA LEU A 27 -8.22 1.10 -19.72
C LEU A 27 -7.47 2.41 -19.93
N ALA A 28 -7.50 3.31 -18.95
CA ALA A 28 -6.81 4.58 -19.02
C ALA A 28 -5.29 4.40 -19.25
N LEU A 29 -4.67 3.49 -18.51
CA LEU A 29 -3.24 3.19 -18.64
C LEU A 29 -2.90 2.50 -19.97
N LEU A 30 -3.72 1.57 -20.46
CA LEU A 30 -3.48 0.91 -21.74
C LEU A 30 -3.65 1.87 -22.92
N ILE A 31 -4.71 2.69 -22.92
CA ILE A 31 -4.92 3.71 -23.96
C ILE A 31 -3.77 4.72 -23.93
N ALA A 32 -3.35 5.15 -22.73
CA ALA A 32 -2.21 6.04 -22.55
C ALA A 32 -0.91 5.42 -23.07
N ALA A 33 -0.64 4.14 -22.78
CA ALA A 33 0.54 3.43 -23.26
C ALA A 33 0.60 3.38 -24.80
N ILE A 34 -0.50 2.90 -25.43
CA ILE A 34 -0.59 2.78 -26.88
C ILE A 34 -0.51 4.17 -27.53
N GLY A 35 -1.31 5.13 -27.05
CA GLY A 35 -1.34 6.49 -27.59
C GLY A 35 0.02 7.19 -27.47
N PHE A 36 0.66 7.09 -26.31
CA PHE A 36 2.01 7.64 -26.12
C PHE A 36 3.02 7.03 -27.08
N GLY A 37 3.10 5.70 -27.19
CA GLY A 37 4.05 5.01 -28.05
C GLY A 37 3.91 5.41 -29.52
N LEU A 38 2.67 5.44 -30.03
CA LEU A 38 2.39 5.85 -31.42
C LEU A 38 2.74 7.33 -31.67
N LEU A 39 2.36 8.22 -30.75
CA LEU A 39 2.64 9.66 -30.88
C LEU A 39 4.12 10.00 -30.65
N ALA A 40 4.85 9.15 -29.92
CA ALA A 40 6.30 9.23 -29.78
C ALA A 40 7.06 8.73 -31.02
N GLY A 41 6.35 8.20 -32.02
CA GLY A 41 6.94 7.73 -33.28
C GLY A 41 7.42 6.27 -33.25
N MET A 42 7.04 5.48 -32.26
CA MET A 42 7.36 4.05 -32.23
C MET A 42 6.59 3.30 -33.33
N PRO A 43 7.18 2.28 -33.99
CA PRO A 43 6.45 1.39 -34.86
C PRO A 43 5.30 0.71 -34.11
N ALA A 44 4.14 0.59 -34.75
CA ALA A 44 2.95 0.01 -34.10
C ALA A 44 3.19 -1.42 -33.58
N SER A 45 3.97 -2.23 -34.30
CA SER A 45 4.39 -3.58 -33.85
C SER A 45 5.16 -3.54 -32.55
N ASP A 46 6.05 -2.56 -32.38
CA ASP A 46 6.92 -2.43 -31.21
C ASP A 46 6.11 -1.93 -30.00
N VAL A 47 5.13 -1.04 -30.24
CA VAL A 47 4.18 -0.60 -29.19
C VAL A 47 3.40 -1.80 -28.65
N ILE A 48 2.83 -2.64 -29.52
CA ILE A 48 2.06 -3.82 -29.10
C ILE A 48 2.97 -4.85 -28.39
N THR A 49 4.19 -5.04 -28.89
CA THR A 49 5.17 -5.91 -28.24
C THR A 49 5.52 -5.39 -26.84
N ALA A 50 5.82 -4.10 -26.70
CA ALA A 50 6.12 -3.48 -25.41
C ALA A 50 4.93 -3.60 -24.42
N VAL A 51 3.69 -3.38 -24.90
CA VAL A 51 2.48 -3.57 -24.08
C VAL A 51 2.39 -5.00 -23.58
N ASN A 52 2.49 -5.99 -24.46
CA ASN A 52 2.37 -7.41 -24.10
C ASN A 52 3.47 -7.85 -23.13
N VAL A 53 4.72 -7.48 -23.41
CA VAL A 53 5.87 -7.83 -22.56
C VAL A 53 5.77 -7.14 -21.21
N GLY A 54 5.42 -5.86 -21.17
CA GLY A 54 5.28 -5.11 -19.92
C GLY A 54 4.12 -5.62 -19.07
N PHE A 55 2.96 -5.87 -19.67
CA PHE A 55 1.78 -6.41 -18.99
C PHE A 55 2.03 -7.82 -18.45
N GLY A 56 2.44 -8.73 -19.32
CA GLY A 56 2.66 -10.13 -18.96
C GLY A 56 3.82 -10.32 -18.00
N GLY A 57 4.93 -9.61 -18.22
CA GLY A 57 6.11 -9.67 -17.34
C GLY A 57 5.79 -9.22 -15.92
N THR A 58 5.06 -8.11 -15.77
CA THR A 58 4.68 -7.60 -14.46
C THR A 58 3.72 -8.55 -13.74
N ILE A 59 2.68 -9.05 -14.42
CA ILE A 59 1.76 -10.02 -13.80
C ILE A 59 2.51 -11.31 -13.44
N GLY A 60 3.41 -11.78 -14.29
CA GLY A 60 4.21 -12.98 -14.05
C GLY A 60 5.12 -12.86 -12.83
N SER A 61 5.68 -11.69 -12.58
CA SER A 61 6.58 -11.47 -11.44
C SER A 61 5.87 -11.34 -10.09
N ILE A 62 4.70 -10.69 -10.04
CA ILE A 62 4.07 -10.32 -8.76
C ILE A 62 2.61 -10.75 -8.61
N GLY A 63 1.96 -11.25 -9.65
CA GLY A 63 0.53 -11.61 -9.59
C GLY A 63 0.21 -12.62 -8.49
N ILE A 64 1.04 -13.66 -8.32
CA ILE A 64 0.87 -14.66 -7.26
C ILE A 64 1.07 -14.03 -5.88
N VAL A 65 2.02 -13.10 -5.73
CA VAL A 65 2.30 -12.39 -4.48
C VAL A 65 1.08 -11.55 -4.05
N ILE A 66 0.47 -10.82 -5.00
CA ILE A 66 -0.74 -10.03 -4.76
C ILE A 66 -1.91 -10.93 -4.34
N LEU A 67 -2.12 -12.05 -5.05
CA LEU A 67 -3.18 -13.02 -4.73
C LEU A 67 -3.00 -13.62 -3.34
N ALA A 68 -1.80 -14.10 -3.02
CA ALA A 68 -1.50 -14.69 -1.73
C ALA A 68 -1.67 -13.67 -0.58
N GLY A 69 -1.19 -12.44 -0.76
CA GLY A 69 -1.38 -11.35 0.21
C GLY A 69 -2.86 -11.03 0.44
N SER A 70 -3.67 -10.98 -0.64
CA SER A 70 -5.11 -10.75 -0.56
C SER A 70 -5.85 -11.87 0.17
N ILE A 71 -5.45 -13.15 -0.05
CA ILE A 71 -6.03 -14.29 0.67
C ILE A 71 -5.71 -14.20 2.16
N ILE A 72 -4.45 -13.94 2.54
CA ILE A 72 -4.05 -13.77 3.95
C ILE A 72 -4.88 -12.67 4.60
N GLY A 73 -5.02 -11.50 3.93
CA GLY A 73 -5.81 -10.37 4.40
C GLY A 73 -7.27 -10.74 4.65
N THR A 74 -7.91 -11.39 3.68
CA THR A 74 -9.31 -11.83 3.77
C THR A 74 -9.55 -12.82 4.91
N PHE A 75 -8.64 -13.78 5.09
CA PHE A 75 -8.74 -14.74 6.20
C PHE A 75 -8.54 -14.07 7.56
N LEU A 76 -7.59 -13.15 7.69
CA LEU A 76 -7.38 -12.41 8.93
C LEU A 76 -8.57 -11.52 9.29
N GLU A 77 -9.16 -10.87 8.29
CA GLU A 77 -10.34 -10.03 8.43
C GLU A 77 -11.55 -10.87 8.90
N ARG A 78 -11.90 -11.90 8.15
CA ARG A 78 -13.13 -12.69 8.38
C ARG A 78 -13.07 -13.67 9.55
N SER A 79 -11.86 -14.08 9.96
CA SER A 79 -11.69 -14.92 11.17
C SER A 79 -11.79 -14.13 12.48
N GLY A 80 -11.89 -12.80 12.41
CA GLY A 80 -11.78 -11.94 13.59
C GLY A 80 -10.36 -11.77 14.12
N GLY A 81 -9.36 -12.30 13.41
CA GLY A 81 -7.95 -12.21 13.79
C GLY A 81 -7.44 -10.77 13.89
N ALA A 82 -7.88 -9.89 12.98
CA ALA A 82 -7.54 -8.47 13.01
C ALA A 82 -8.05 -7.78 14.30
N LEU A 83 -9.28 -8.11 14.73
CA LEU A 83 -9.86 -7.59 15.96
C LEU A 83 -9.11 -8.11 17.19
N ARG A 84 -8.78 -9.40 17.22
CA ARG A 84 -8.00 -10.00 18.33
C ARG A 84 -6.61 -9.41 18.48
N LEU A 85 -5.96 -9.10 17.36
CA LEU A 85 -4.67 -8.41 17.37
C LEU A 85 -4.82 -7.01 18.00
N ALA A 86 -5.85 -6.29 17.61
CA ALA A 86 -6.17 -4.98 18.16
C ALA A 86 -6.43 -5.02 19.67
N GLU A 87 -7.26 -5.94 20.14
CA GLU A 87 -7.54 -6.16 21.57
C GLU A 87 -6.27 -6.45 22.36
N ARG A 88 -5.32 -7.21 21.79
CA ARG A 88 -4.06 -7.53 22.45
C ARG A 88 -3.14 -6.31 22.59
N VAL A 89 -3.03 -5.50 21.54
CA VAL A 89 -2.26 -4.25 21.59
C VAL A 89 -2.83 -3.32 22.67
N LEU A 90 -4.15 -3.20 22.72
CA LEU A 90 -4.84 -2.38 23.72
C LEU A 90 -4.62 -2.88 25.14
N ALA A 91 -4.64 -4.19 25.36
CA ALA A 91 -4.37 -4.78 26.66
C ALA A 91 -2.96 -4.46 27.18
N ILE A 92 -2.00 -4.23 26.27
CA ILE A 92 -0.62 -3.88 26.61
C ILE A 92 -0.45 -2.37 26.83
N SER A 93 -1.05 -1.53 25.97
CA SER A 93 -0.90 -0.07 26.00
C SER A 93 -1.72 0.63 27.09
N GLY A 94 -2.78 -0.02 27.58
CA GLY A 94 -3.71 0.52 28.57
C GLY A 94 -4.68 1.56 28.02
N GLU A 95 -5.80 1.75 28.71
CA GLU A 95 -6.94 2.60 28.27
C GLU A 95 -6.62 4.10 28.21
N ARG A 96 -5.54 4.56 28.85
CA ARG A 96 -5.14 5.97 28.84
C ARG A 96 -4.45 6.43 27.55
N HIS A 97 -3.98 5.49 26.72
CA HIS A 97 -3.20 5.77 25.51
C HIS A 97 -3.95 5.37 24.23
N VAL A 98 -5.30 5.51 24.23
CA VAL A 98 -6.15 5.12 23.10
C VAL A 98 -5.61 5.60 21.74
N PRO A 99 -5.20 6.86 21.54
CA PRO A 99 -4.70 7.30 20.22
C PRO A 99 -3.42 6.57 19.78
N ALA A 100 -2.49 6.33 20.70
CA ALA A 100 -1.25 5.60 20.40
C ALA A 100 -1.56 4.14 20.08
N ALA A 101 -2.41 3.51 20.90
CA ALA A 101 -2.85 2.14 20.67
C ALA A 101 -3.55 1.97 19.31
N MET A 102 -4.48 2.86 18.98
CA MET A 102 -5.20 2.80 17.70
C MET A 102 -4.28 3.02 16.50
N GLY A 103 -3.30 3.93 16.61
CA GLY A 103 -2.28 4.11 15.59
C GLY A 103 -1.42 2.84 15.37
N ILE A 104 -0.94 2.23 16.45
CA ILE A 104 -0.14 0.98 16.39
C ILE A 104 -1.00 -0.18 15.85
N VAL A 105 -2.23 -0.30 16.30
CA VAL A 105 -3.18 -1.31 15.79
C VAL A 105 -3.38 -1.14 14.29
N GLY A 106 -3.65 0.10 13.85
CA GLY A 106 -3.78 0.39 12.42
C GLY A 106 -2.54 0.00 11.63
N TRP A 107 -1.36 0.38 12.11
CA TRP A 107 -0.08 0.05 11.50
C TRP A 107 0.16 -1.45 11.36
N LEU A 108 -0.16 -2.24 12.39
CA LEU A 108 0.00 -3.70 12.37
C LEU A 108 -1.06 -4.39 11.50
N VAL A 109 -2.33 -3.98 11.64
CA VAL A 109 -3.44 -4.62 10.92
C VAL A 109 -3.34 -4.37 9.42
N SER A 110 -2.90 -3.20 9.00
CA SER A 110 -2.83 -2.86 7.57
C SER A 110 -1.62 -3.48 6.84
N LEU A 111 -0.78 -4.24 7.51
CA LEU A 111 0.25 -5.03 6.82
C LEU A 111 -0.37 -6.00 5.80
N PRO A 112 -1.38 -6.84 6.16
CA PRO A 112 -2.05 -7.70 5.19
C PRO A 112 -3.46 -7.20 4.81
N VAL A 113 -4.09 -6.32 5.58
CA VAL A 113 -5.48 -5.89 5.41
C VAL A 113 -5.52 -4.53 4.71
N PHE A 114 -6.44 -4.35 3.77
CA PHE A 114 -6.67 -3.04 3.15
C PHE A 114 -7.07 -2.00 4.19
N CYS A 115 -6.59 -0.77 4.04
CA CYS A 115 -6.87 0.30 5.00
C CYS A 115 -8.37 0.57 5.17
N ASP A 116 -9.15 0.52 4.08
CA ASP A 116 -10.61 0.68 4.11
C ASP A 116 -11.26 -0.37 5.01
N SER A 117 -11.02 -1.66 4.75
CA SER A 117 -11.53 -2.78 5.55
C SER A 117 -11.04 -2.71 7.00
N GLY A 118 -9.75 -2.44 7.19
CA GLY A 118 -9.17 -2.31 8.53
C GLY A 118 -9.84 -1.21 9.35
N PHE A 119 -10.16 -0.07 8.71
CA PHE A 119 -10.86 1.02 9.38
C PHE A 119 -12.31 0.65 9.71
N VAL A 120 -13.03 0.00 8.79
CA VAL A 120 -14.40 -0.49 9.02
C VAL A 120 -14.45 -1.42 10.24
N ILE A 121 -13.59 -2.44 10.28
CA ILE A 121 -13.54 -3.43 11.38
C ILE A 121 -13.22 -2.77 12.72
N LEU A 122 -12.29 -1.82 12.73
CA LEU A 122 -11.76 -1.23 13.95
C LEU A 122 -12.49 0.04 14.40
N SER A 123 -13.40 0.58 13.59
CA SER A 123 -14.13 1.81 13.89
C SER A 123 -15.03 1.67 15.11
N SER A 124 -15.73 0.54 15.26
CA SER A 124 -16.57 0.23 16.43
C SER A 124 -15.74 0.13 17.71
N LEU A 125 -14.59 -0.53 17.64
CA LEU A 125 -13.64 -0.63 18.74
C LEU A 125 -13.09 0.75 19.13
N ASN A 126 -12.70 1.58 18.14
CA ASN A 126 -12.26 2.94 18.40
C ASN A 126 -13.33 3.76 19.12
N ARG A 127 -14.59 3.66 18.70
CA ARG A 127 -15.72 4.34 19.32
C ARG A 127 -15.93 3.89 20.77
N ALA A 128 -15.93 2.59 21.03
CA ALA A 128 -16.07 2.03 22.37
C ALA A 128 -14.96 2.51 23.33
N LEU A 129 -13.73 2.57 22.83
CA LEU A 129 -12.58 3.03 23.61
C LEU A 129 -12.59 4.55 23.84
N ALA A 130 -12.96 5.35 22.84
CA ALA A 130 -13.11 6.79 22.99
C ALA A 130 -14.18 7.11 24.07
N LYS A 131 -15.32 6.40 24.05
CA LYS A 131 -16.37 6.50 25.05
C LYS A 131 -15.86 6.15 26.46
N ARG A 132 -15.15 5.03 26.59
CA ARG A 132 -14.63 4.54 27.87
C ARG A 132 -13.54 5.43 28.46
N ALA A 133 -12.68 5.98 27.59
CA ALA A 133 -11.59 6.88 27.97
C ALA A 133 -12.05 8.35 28.15
N GLY A 134 -13.28 8.69 27.79
CA GLY A 134 -13.80 10.05 27.85
C GLY A 134 -13.07 11.03 26.89
N VAL A 135 -12.56 10.52 25.77
CA VAL A 135 -11.85 11.32 24.76
C VAL A 135 -12.71 11.49 23.50
N THR A 136 -12.40 12.52 22.70
CA THR A 136 -13.08 12.72 21.41
C THR A 136 -12.84 11.56 20.45
N LEU A 137 -13.88 11.14 19.72
CA LEU A 137 -13.78 10.10 18.69
C LEU A 137 -12.77 10.46 17.60
N ALA A 138 -12.63 11.75 17.29
CA ALA A 138 -11.73 12.24 16.25
C ALA A 138 -10.27 11.82 16.45
N THR A 139 -9.77 11.87 17.69
CA THR A 139 -8.35 11.59 17.97
C THR A 139 -7.99 10.12 17.68
N GLY A 140 -8.79 9.19 18.17
CA GLY A 140 -8.56 7.75 17.93
C GLY A 140 -8.79 7.38 16.46
N ALA A 141 -9.82 7.97 15.82
CA ALA A 141 -10.13 7.72 14.41
C ALA A 141 -8.99 8.19 13.48
N ILE A 142 -8.44 9.38 13.70
CA ILE A 142 -7.32 9.87 12.89
C ILE A 142 -6.03 9.10 13.18
N ALA A 143 -5.76 8.75 14.45
CA ALA A 143 -4.61 7.91 14.77
C ALA A 143 -4.69 6.53 14.09
N LEU A 144 -5.87 5.90 14.14
CA LEU A 144 -6.15 4.64 13.45
C LEU A 144 -5.97 4.78 11.94
N SER A 145 -6.59 5.79 11.35
CA SER A 145 -6.55 6.03 9.91
C SER A 145 -5.12 6.23 9.41
N LEU A 146 -4.34 7.09 10.06
CA LEU A 146 -2.97 7.35 9.67
C LEU A 146 -2.06 6.14 9.93
N GLY A 147 -2.32 5.35 10.98
CA GLY A 147 -1.63 4.09 11.23
C GLY A 147 -1.87 3.07 10.12
N LEU A 148 -3.12 2.84 9.73
CA LEU A 148 -3.49 1.96 8.62
C LEU A 148 -2.83 2.41 7.30
N TYR A 149 -2.86 3.70 7.02
CA TYR A 149 -2.40 4.24 5.75
C TYR A 149 -0.88 4.19 5.60
N ALA A 150 -0.13 4.34 6.69
CA ALA A 150 1.33 4.26 6.69
C ALA A 150 1.87 2.94 6.13
N THR A 151 1.32 1.82 6.59
CA THR A 151 1.75 0.49 6.09
C THR A 151 1.10 0.13 4.77
N HIS A 152 -0.16 0.49 4.57
CA HIS A 152 -0.88 0.19 3.34
C HIS A 152 -0.16 0.69 2.09
N THR A 153 0.45 1.88 2.13
CA THR A 153 1.07 2.49 0.96
C THR A 153 2.57 2.18 0.82
N MET A 154 3.25 1.78 1.89
CA MET A 154 4.71 1.64 1.89
C MET A 154 5.22 0.22 2.14
N VAL A 155 4.39 -0.69 2.69
CA VAL A 155 4.89 -1.99 3.17
C VAL A 155 4.21 -3.16 2.45
N PRO A 156 4.96 -4.00 1.73
CA PRO A 156 4.46 -5.31 1.30
C PRO A 156 3.99 -6.16 2.52
N PRO A 157 3.01 -7.06 2.35
CA PRO A 157 2.46 -7.57 1.10
C PRO A 157 1.26 -6.80 0.54
N THR A 158 0.98 -5.59 0.97
CA THR A 158 -0.08 -4.78 0.35
C THR A 158 0.17 -4.60 -1.15
N PRO A 159 -0.89 -4.65 -2.00
CA PRO A 159 -0.73 -4.75 -3.45
C PRO A 159 0.00 -3.58 -4.10
N GLY A 160 -0.18 -2.36 -3.62
CA GLY A 160 0.47 -1.16 -4.17
C GLY A 160 2.00 -1.25 -4.12
N PRO A 161 2.62 -1.38 -2.93
CA PRO A 161 4.06 -1.56 -2.79
C PRO A 161 4.62 -2.78 -3.52
N VAL A 162 3.88 -3.91 -3.52
CA VAL A 162 4.27 -5.11 -4.29
C VAL A 162 4.30 -4.81 -5.79
N ALA A 163 3.28 -4.11 -6.30
CA ALA A 163 3.21 -3.72 -7.70
C ALA A 163 4.37 -2.80 -8.10
N ALA A 164 4.66 -1.78 -7.31
CA ALA A 164 5.79 -0.89 -7.55
C ALA A 164 7.13 -1.64 -7.50
N ALA A 165 7.32 -2.53 -6.52
CA ALA A 165 8.51 -3.36 -6.43
C ALA A 165 8.71 -4.22 -7.70
N GLY A 166 7.64 -4.83 -8.21
CA GLY A 166 7.70 -5.63 -9.44
C GLY A 166 7.96 -4.81 -10.70
N ILE A 167 7.37 -3.61 -10.81
CA ILE A 167 7.59 -2.71 -11.96
C ILE A 167 9.02 -2.15 -11.97
N LEU A 168 9.57 -1.83 -10.80
CA LEU A 168 10.91 -1.25 -10.64
C LEU A 168 12.01 -2.30 -10.46
N ASP A 169 11.68 -3.59 -10.48
CA ASP A 169 12.60 -4.69 -10.21
C ASP A 169 13.37 -4.49 -8.88
N ALA A 170 12.63 -4.14 -7.82
CA ALA A 170 13.16 -3.92 -6.49
C ALA A 170 13.05 -5.19 -5.63
N ASP A 171 14.09 -5.46 -4.82
CA ASP A 171 14.05 -6.57 -3.86
C ASP A 171 12.97 -6.36 -2.79
N LEU A 172 12.02 -7.29 -2.71
CA LEU A 172 10.86 -7.17 -1.82
C LEU A 172 11.26 -7.13 -0.34
N GLY A 173 12.31 -7.85 0.06
CA GLY A 173 12.79 -7.85 1.43
C GLY A 173 13.37 -6.50 1.84
N ARG A 174 14.11 -5.85 0.93
CA ARG A 174 14.61 -4.47 1.14
C ARG A 174 13.46 -3.47 1.20
N VAL A 175 12.46 -3.61 0.31
CA VAL A 175 11.25 -2.76 0.36
C VAL A 175 10.52 -2.94 1.68
N ILE A 176 10.35 -4.18 2.19
CA ILE A 176 9.75 -4.43 3.50
C ILE A 176 10.59 -3.76 4.61
N GLY A 177 11.91 -3.95 4.60
CA GLY A 177 12.80 -3.40 5.62
C GLY A 177 12.72 -1.87 5.69
N TRP A 178 12.92 -1.19 4.57
CA TRP A 178 12.83 0.27 4.50
C TRP A 178 11.39 0.76 4.72
N GLY A 179 10.41 0.07 4.15
CA GLY A 179 8.99 0.38 4.33
C GLY A 179 8.56 0.33 5.79
N LEU A 180 8.96 -0.69 6.57
CA LEU A 180 8.69 -0.78 8.00
C LEU A 180 9.33 0.36 8.78
N LEU A 181 10.61 0.68 8.49
CA LEU A 181 11.32 1.77 9.16
C LEU A 181 10.64 3.13 8.89
N ILE A 182 10.39 3.45 7.63
CA ILE A 182 9.81 4.75 7.23
C ILE A 182 8.35 4.84 7.67
N SER A 183 7.57 3.74 7.56
CA SER A 183 6.18 3.74 8.02
C SER A 183 6.05 3.90 9.53
N ALA A 184 7.03 3.42 10.32
CA ALA A 184 7.07 3.67 11.76
C ALA A 184 7.30 5.16 12.07
N ILE A 185 8.16 5.85 11.30
CA ILE A 185 8.35 7.31 11.41
C ILE A 185 7.07 8.04 10.99
N ALA A 186 6.43 7.60 9.91
CA ALA A 186 5.15 8.12 9.45
C ALA A 186 4.05 7.92 10.51
N LEU A 187 3.96 6.73 11.14
CA LEU A 187 3.06 6.45 12.26
C LEU A 187 3.25 7.44 13.42
N LEU A 188 4.50 7.69 13.80
CA LEU A 188 4.80 8.63 14.89
C LEU A 188 4.31 10.04 14.54
N SER A 189 4.53 10.51 13.32
CA SER A 189 4.04 11.82 12.87
C SER A 189 2.50 11.87 12.82
N GLY A 190 1.87 10.79 12.35
CA GLY A 190 0.41 10.66 12.33
C GLY A 190 -0.21 10.64 13.73
N TRP A 191 0.40 9.90 14.67
CA TRP A 191 -0.01 9.90 16.07
C TRP A 191 0.16 11.30 16.69
N LEU A 192 1.28 11.98 16.47
CA LEU A 192 1.53 13.32 16.97
C LEU A 192 0.48 14.32 16.41
N PHE A 193 0.15 14.21 15.11
CA PHE A 193 -0.92 15.00 14.50
C PHE A 193 -2.29 14.70 15.17
N ALA A 194 -2.59 13.45 15.43
CA ALA A 194 -3.84 13.05 16.08
C ALA A 194 -3.99 13.67 17.48
N VAL A 195 -2.93 13.60 18.31
CA VAL A 195 -2.99 14.11 19.69
C VAL A 195 -2.86 15.63 19.80
N THR A 196 -2.30 16.31 18.80
CA THR A 196 -2.11 17.77 18.84
C THR A 196 -3.16 18.56 18.06
N VAL A 197 -3.64 18.00 16.94
CA VAL A 197 -4.58 18.67 16.02
C VAL A 197 -5.98 18.06 16.13
N ALA A 198 -6.10 16.72 15.95
CA ALA A 198 -7.41 16.09 15.95
C ALA A 198 -8.08 16.11 17.34
N SER A 199 -7.30 16.10 18.42
CA SER A 199 -7.80 16.24 19.80
C SER A 199 -8.54 17.55 20.08
N ARG A 200 -8.31 18.58 19.27
CA ARG A 200 -8.99 19.89 19.39
C ARG A 200 -10.37 19.93 18.74
N VAL A 201 -10.73 18.88 18.01
CA VAL A 201 -12.04 18.75 17.39
C VAL A 201 -12.82 17.72 18.19
N TYR A 202 -13.88 18.17 18.86
CA TYR A 202 -14.72 17.27 19.63
C TYR A 202 -15.78 16.64 18.73
N ILE A 203 -15.80 15.30 18.71
CA ILE A 203 -16.85 14.47 18.12
C ILE A 203 -17.30 13.54 19.23
N ASP A 204 -18.59 13.59 19.56
CA ASP A 204 -19.16 12.76 20.62
C ASP A 204 -19.15 11.28 20.19
N PRO A 205 -18.48 10.41 20.94
CA PRO A 205 -18.53 8.97 20.65
C PRO A 205 -19.92 8.33 20.87
N ASN A 206 -20.87 9.03 21.49
CA ASN A 206 -22.23 8.55 21.70
C ASN A 206 -23.18 8.93 20.56
N GLU A 207 -22.84 9.92 19.72
CA GLU A 207 -23.69 10.34 18.60
C GLU A 207 -23.37 9.53 17.34
N GLY A 208 -24.43 9.16 16.60
CA GLY A 208 -24.35 8.59 15.28
C GLY A 208 -23.76 7.18 15.24
N GLU A 209 -24.38 6.21 15.86
CA GLU A 209 -24.18 4.83 15.44
C GLU A 209 -24.72 4.69 14.01
N PRO A 210 -23.89 4.44 13.00
CA PRO A 210 -24.39 4.15 11.66
C PRO A 210 -25.27 2.91 11.74
N GLU A 211 -26.45 2.94 11.14
CA GLU A 211 -27.34 1.75 11.06
C GLU A 211 -26.61 0.52 10.47
N ALA A 212 -25.52 0.73 9.73
CA ALA A 212 -24.62 -0.30 9.23
C ALA A 212 -23.89 -1.10 10.34
N SER A 213 -23.74 -0.57 11.57
CA SER A 213 -23.14 -1.33 12.67
C SER A 213 -24.13 -2.27 13.34
N GLN A 214 -25.44 -2.14 13.11
CA GLN A 214 -26.45 -3.09 13.59
C GLN A 214 -26.49 -4.39 12.76
N GLY A 215 -25.89 -4.41 11.57
CA GLY A 215 -25.85 -5.59 10.69
C GLY A 215 -24.64 -6.50 10.89
N THR A 216 -23.62 -6.09 11.64
CA THR A 216 -22.42 -6.90 11.93
C THR A 216 -22.50 -7.69 13.23
N ASP A 217 -23.64 -7.65 13.94
CA ASP A 217 -23.91 -8.55 15.07
C ASP A 217 -24.09 -10.02 14.66
N ASN A 218 -24.11 -10.30 13.35
CA ASN A 218 -24.08 -11.65 12.77
C ASN A 218 -22.75 -12.01 12.09
N GLN A 219 -21.60 -11.48 12.55
CA GLN A 219 -20.42 -12.32 12.43
C GLN A 219 -20.70 -13.51 13.33
N ASP A 220 -20.80 -14.70 12.73
CA ASP A 220 -20.92 -16.00 13.42
C ASP A 220 -19.72 -16.19 14.37
N THR A 221 -19.69 -15.42 15.47
CA THR A 221 -18.73 -15.53 16.56
C THR A 221 -19.06 -16.70 17.49
N ASN A 222 -19.89 -17.65 17.03
CA ASN A 222 -20.07 -18.94 17.71
C ASN A 222 -18.85 -19.86 17.63
N GLY A 223 -17.83 -19.52 16.80
CA GLY A 223 -16.52 -20.14 16.85
C GLY A 223 -15.57 -19.33 17.74
N SER A 224 -14.72 -19.96 18.52
CA SER A 224 -13.69 -19.29 19.32
C SER A 224 -12.74 -18.54 18.38
N SER A 225 -12.75 -17.18 18.44
CA SER A 225 -11.82 -16.36 17.64
C SER A 225 -10.36 -16.77 17.92
N PRO A 226 -9.48 -16.76 16.92
CA PRO A 226 -8.09 -17.18 17.07
C PRO A 226 -7.37 -16.33 18.13
N GLY A 227 -6.42 -16.91 18.86
CA GLY A 227 -5.56 -16.15 19.78
C GLY A 227 -4.75 -15.10 19.04
N ALA A 228 -4.45 -13.96 19.66
CA ALA A 228 -3.73 -12.85 19.01
C ALA A 228 -2.37 -13.25 18.42
N LEU A 229 -1.63 -14.14 19.11
CA LEU A 229 -0.35 -14.66 18.60
C LEU A 229 -0.58 -15.51 17.34
N HIS A 230 -1.62 -16.34 17.33
CA HIS A 230 -1.98 -17.13 16.16
C HIS A 230 -2.43 -16.25 15.00
N ALA A 231 -3.18 -15.18 15.28
CA ALA A 231 -3.64 -14.23 14.25
C ALA A 231 -2.49 -13.47 13.57
N VAL A 232 -1.36 -13.23 14.25
CA VAL A 232 -0.24 -12.50 13.66
C VAL A 232 0.71 -13.39 12.84
N THR A 233 0.72 -14.71 13.05
CA THR A 233 1.67 -15.61 12.38
C THR A 233 1.56 -15.66 10.86
N PRO A 234 0.36 -15.59 10.22
CA PRO A 234 0.25 -15.54 8.76
C PRO A 234 0.92 -14.31 8.13
N ILE A 235 1.16 -13.27 8.93
CA ILE A 235 1.81 -12.03 8.52
C ILE A 235 3.31 -12.10 8.79
N LEU A 236 3.68 -12.38 10.05
CA LEU A 236 5.07 -12.30 10.48
C LEU A 236 5.95 -13.38 9.86
N VAL A 237 5.41 -14.58 9.66
CA VAL A 237 6.20 -15.69 9.10
C VAL A 237 6.65 -15.40 7.67
N PRO A 238 5.77 -15.04 6.70
CA PRO A 238 6.21 -14.66 5.37
C PRO A 238 7.18 -13.48 5.34
N ILE A 239 6.91 -12.44 6.12
CA ILE A 239 7.80 -11.26 6.22
C ILE A 239 9.18 -11.67 6.70
N ALA A 240 9.25 -12.46 7.78
CA ALA A 240 10.52 -12.94 8.32
C ALA A 240 11.30 -13.78 7.30
N LEU A 241 10.63 -14.68 6.57
CA LEU A 241 11.24 -15.51 5.55
C LEU A 241 11.78 -14.68 4.37
N ILE A 242 11.01 -13.69 3.89
CA ILE A 242 11.43 -12.80 2.78
C ILE A 242 12.64 -11.95 3.22
N VAL A 243 12.58 -11.36 4.42
CA VAL A 243 13.69 -10.56 4.97
C VAL A 243 14.94 -11.43 5.19
N LEU A 244 14.78 -12.64 5.72
CA LEU A 244 15.89 -13.59 5.93
C LEU A 244 16.58 -13.93 4.60
N ARG A 245 15.83 -14.16 3.53
CA ARG A 245 16.35 -14.34 2.18
C ARG A 245 17.12 -13.12 1.68
N SER A 246 16.56 -11.93 1.84
CA SER A 246 17.19 -10.68 1.42
C SER A 246 18.51 -10.43 2.17
N VAL A 247 18.53 -10.69 3.49
CA VAL A 247 19.77 -10.66 4.30
C VAL A 247 20.78 -11.69 3.80
N GLY A 248 20.34 -12.91 3.47
CA GLY A 248 21.22 -13.97 2.96
C GLY A 248 21.88 -13.65 1.62
N ARG A 249 21.28 -12.75 0.82
CA ARG A 249 21.80 -12.28 -0.46
C ARG A 249 22.72 -11.05 -0.36
N LEU A 250 23.00 -10.57 0.86
CA LEU A 250 23.96 -9.48 1.04
C LEU A 250 25.35 -9.90 0.55
N PRO A 251 26.18 -8.96 0.07
CA PRO A 251 27.56 -9.26 -0.36
C PRO A 251 28.43 -9.94 0.71
N SER A 252 28.09 -9.74 1.99
CA SER A 252 28.75 -10.42 3.12
C SER A 252 28.43 -11.91 3.24
N MET A 253 27.45 -12.43 2.48
CA MET A 253 27.02 -13.84 2.47
C MET A 253 26.92 -14.47 3.87
N PRO A 254 26.11 -13.91 4.78
CA PRO A 254 26.13 -14.32 6.19
C PRO A 254 25.76 -15.78 6.43
N PHE A 255 25.13 -16.45 5.45
CA PHE A 255 24.75 -17.87 5.52
C PHE A 255 25.61 -18.77 4.59
N GLY A 256 26.67 -18.22 3.97
CA GLY A 256 27.52 -18.93 3.02
C GLY A 256 26.79 -19.31 1.73
N GLU A 257 27.45 -20.11 0.88
CA GLU A 257 26.93 -20.57 -0.43
C GLU A 257 26.39 -22.02 -0.41
N GLY A 258 26.23 -22.63 0.76
CA GLY A 258 25.87 -24.04 0.92
C GLY A 258 24.36 -24.33 0.79
N GLY A 259 24.00 -25.61 0.93
CA GLY A 259 22.61 -26.10 0.83
C GLY A 259 21.67 -25.44 1.85
N PHE A 260 22.17 -24.97 2.98
CA PHE A 260 21.40 -24.22 3.96
C PHE A 260 20.92 -22.86 3.38
N PHE A 261 21.81 -22.13 2.69
CA PHE A 261 21.39 -20.91 1.99
C PHE A 261 20.40 -21.21 0.87
N GLY A 262 20.59 -22.30 0.12
CA GLY A 262 19.63 -22.74 -0.91
C GLY A 262 18.23 -22.98 -0.35
N LEU A 263 18.12 -23.55 0.86
CA LEU A 263 16.83 -23.71 1.55
C LEU A 263 16.22 -22.35 1.93
N ILE A 264 17.02 -21.44 2.52
CA ILE A 264 16.57 -20.09 2.88
C ILE A 264 16.12 -19.33 1.62
N ASP A 265 16.88 -19.40 0.52
CA ASP A 265 16.55 -18.72 -0.73
C ASP A 265 15.26 -19.23 -1.34
N PHE A 266 14.99 -20.54 -1.26
CA PHE A 266 13.73 -21.14 -1.73
C PHE A 266 12.55 -20.77 -0.85
N VAL A 267 12.63 -21.02 0.48
CA VAL A 267 11.51 -20.76 1.40
C VAL A 267 11.23 -19.28 1.57
N GLY A 268 12.26 -18.45 1.51
CA GLY A 268 12.15 -17.00 1.56
C GLY A 268 11.80 -16.36 0.22
N HIS A 269 11.67 -17.14 -0.86
CA HIS A 269 11.16 -16.58 -2.12
C HIS A 269 9.73 -16.02 -1.90
N PRO A 270 9.42 -14.78 -2.32
CA PRO A 270 8.16 -14.12 -1.98
C PRO A 270 6.92 -14.98 -2.24
N VAL A 271 6.89 -15.67 -3.37
CA VAL A 271 5.79 -16.59 -3.71
C VAL A 271 5.66 -17.72 -2.69
N VAL A 272 6.78 -18.38 -2.35
CA VAL A 272 6.78 -19.52 -1.41
C VAL A 272 6.46 -19.07 0.00
N ALA A 273 7.10 -18.01 0.47
CA ALA A 273 6.88 -17.43 1.79
C ALA A 273 5.41 -17.02 2.00
N LEU A 274 4.79 -16.36 1.02
CA LEU A 274 3.39 -15.98 1.12
C LEU A 274 2.43 -17.17 1.00
N LEU A 275 2.74 -18.20 0.21
CA LEU A 275 1.95 -19.43 0.20
C LEU A 275 2.03 -20.17 1.54
N VAL A 276 3.17 -20.15 2.22
CA VAL A 276 3.29 -20.61 3.63
C VAL A 276 2.36 -19.77 4.53
N GLY A 277 2.36 -18.46 4.36
CA GLY A 277 1.44 -17.56 5.07
C GLY A 277 -0.04 -17.87 4.82
N VAL A 278 -0.42 -18.18 3.57
CA VAL A 278 -1.77 -18.64 3.21
C VAL A 278 -2.11 -19.94 3.94
N GLY A 279 -1.20 -20.93 3.95
CA GLY A 279 -1.40 -22.19 4.69
C GLY A 279 -1.60 -21.96 6.19
N ILE A 280 -0.84 -21.03 6.79
CA ILE A 280 -1.04 -20.62 8.19
C ILE A 280 -2.38 -19.89 8.36
N ALA A 281 -2.77 -19.00 7.44
CA ALA A 281 -4.05 -18.29 7.51
C ALA A 281 -5.26 -19.23 7.50
N PHE A 282 -5.19 -20.37 6.80
CA PHE A 282 -6.24 -21.39 6.82
C PHE A 282 -6.46 -21.97 8.22
N THR A 283 -5.44 -22.02 9.07
CA THR A 283 -5.57 -22.50 10.46
C THR A 283 -6.30 -21.54 11.38
N LEU A 284 -6.55 -20.29 10.95
CA LEU A 284 -7.36 -19.33 11.70
C LEU A 284 -8.86 -19.69 11.71
N VAL A 285 -9.28 -20.53 10.77
CA VAL A 285 -10.67 -21.00 10.64
C VAL A 285 -10.81 -22.32 11.39
N GLN A 286 -11.73 -22.38 12.36
CA GLN A 286 -11.96 -23.59 13.17
C GLN A 286 -13.06 -24.49 12.58
N ASP A 287 -14.03 -23.88 11.87
CA ASP A 287 -15.18 -24.60 11.33
C ASP A 287 -15.29 -24.45 9.81
N ASP A 288 -15.63 -25.56 9.14
CA ASP A 288 -15.94 -25.63 7.70
C ASP A 288 -14.92 -24.94 6.77
N LEU A 289 -13.64 -25.22 6.97
CA LEU A 289 -12.58 -24.70 6.11
C LEU A 289 -12.85 -25.01 4.61
N ARG A 290 -13.46 -26.15 4.33
CA ARG A 290 -13.70 -26.58 2.94
C ARG A 290 -14.59 -25.62 2.15
N SER A 291 -15.65 -25.07 2.77
CA SER A 291 -16.51 -24.06 2.12
C SER A 291 -15.78 -22.74 1.88
N ARG A 292 -14.82 -22.39 2.76
CA ARG A 292 -14.04 -21.15 2.67
C ARG A 292 -13.00 -21.18 1.53
N LEU A 293 -12.53 -22.38 1.15
CA LEU A 293 -11.54 -22.57 0.09
C LEU A 293 -12.13 -22.52 -1.32
N GLY A 294 -13.44 -22.62 -1.47
CA GLY A 294 -14.12 -22.68 -2.77
C GLY A 294 -14.13 -21.34 -3.53
N ALA A 295 -14.55 -21.42 -4.79
CA ALA A 295 -14.68 -20.25 -5.67
C ALA A 295 -15.70 -19.19 -5.15
N THR A 296 -16.68 -19.61 -4.37
CA THR A 296 -17.68 -18.76 -3.70
C THR A 296 -17.38 -18.57 -2.23
N GLY A 297 -16.21 -19.02 -1.76
CA GLY A 297 -15.72 -18.86 -0.40
C GLY A 297 -14.75 -17.69 -0.26
N TRP A 298 -14.07 -17.62 0.87
CA TRP A 298 -13.14 -16.55 1.19
C TRP A 298 -11.97 -16.45 0.20
N VAL A 299 -11.49 -17.58 -0.32
CA VAL A 299 -10.46 -17.60 -1.36
C VAL A 299 -11.00 -16.98 -2.65
N GLY A 300 -12.20 -17.35 -3.08
CA GLY A 300 -12.84 -16.78 -4.26
C GLY A 300 -13.01 -15.26 -4.15
N ASP A 301 -13.50 -14.78 -3.01
CA ASP A 301 -13.68 -13.34 -2.76
C ASP A 301 -12.34 -12.59 -2.75
N ALA A 302 -11.29 -13.17 -2.16
CA ALA A 302 -9.94 -12.62 -2.19
C ALA A 302 -9.39 -12.49 -3.62
N ILE A 303 -9.64 -13.50 -4.47
CA ILE A 303 -9.24 -13.49 -5.89
C ILE A 303 -9.99 -12.39 -6.66
N VAL A 304 -11.30 -12.25 -6.43
CA VAL A 304 -12.11 -11.20 -7.07
C VAL A 304 -11.60 -9.81 -6.65
N ALA A 305 -11.35 -9.60 -5.36
CA ALA A 305 -10.81 -8.34 -4.85
C ALA A 305 -9.43 -8.01 -5.45
N ALA A 306 -8.54 -9.00 -5.57
CA ALA A 306 -7.21 -8.83 -6.15
C ALA A 306 -7.24 -8.63 -7.68
N GLY A 307 -8.27 -9.12 -8.37
CA GLY A 307 -8.33 -9.15 -9.84
C GLY A 307 -8.17 -7.78 -10.48
N SER A 308 -8.90 -6.77 -9.99
CA SER A 308 -8.80 -5.40 -10.48
C SER A 308 -7.38 -4.83 -10.29
N ILE A 309 -6.75 -5.12 -9.15
CA ILE A 309 -5.40 -4.64 -8.83
C ILE A 309 -4.38 -5.25 -9.78
N ILE A 310 -4.48 -6.56 -10.05
CA ILE A 310 -3.58 -7.30 -10.94
C ILE A 310 -3.63 -6.73 -12.36
N VAL A 311 -4.82 -6.48 -12.91
CA VAL A 311 -4.92 -5.95 -14.28
C VAL A 311 -4.46 -4.49 -14.37
N ILE A 312 -4.70 -3.66 -13.35
CA ILE A 312 -4.18 -2.30 -13.29
C ILE A 312 -2.64 -2.33 -13.20
N THR A 313 -2.09 -3.22 -12.38
CA THR A 313 -0.64 -3.40 -12.22
C THR A 313 0.03 -3.82 -13.52
N GLY A 314 -0.55 -4.79 -14.24
CA GLY A 314 -0.11 -5.18 -15.56
C GLY A 314 -0.10 -4.00 -16.55
N SER A 315 -1.15 -3.16 -16.52
CA SER A 315 -1.23 -1.97 -17.38
C SER A 315 -0.18 -0.91 -17.03
N GLY A 316 0.15 -0.76 -15.73
CA GLY A 316 1.26 0.08 -15.29
C GLY A 316 2.61 -0.39 -15.83
N GLY A 317 2.85 -1.71 -15.80
CA GLY A 317 4.03 -2.31 -16.40
C GLY A 317 4.09 -2.15 -17.93
N ALA A 318 2.93 -2.30 -18.62
CA ALA A 318 2.81 -2.02 -20.05
C ALA A 318 3.18 -0.57 -20.37
N PHE A 319 2.64 0.38 -19.61
CA PHE A 319 2.93 1.80 -19.78
C PHE A 319 4.41 2.10 -19.55
N GLY A 320 5.00 1.60 -18.47
CA GLY A 320 6.42 1.75 -18.19
C GLY A 320 7.32 1.18 -19.31
N LYS A 321 6.95 0.02 -19.88
CA LYS A 321 7.70 -0.62 -20.96
C LYS A 321 7.64 0.17 -22.28
N VAL A 322 6.48 0.75 -22.60
CA VAL A 322 6.32 1.64 -23.76
C VAL A 322 7.13 2.93 -23.57
N LEU A 323 7.08 3.54 -22.37
CA LEU A 323 7.91 4.70 -22.06
C LEU A 323 9.40 4.39 -22.23
N GLN A 324 9.87 3.23 -21.73
CA GLN A 324 11.25 2.80 -21.90
C GLN A 324 11.64 2.68 -23.38
N GLY A 325 10.77 2.11 -24.21
CA GLY A 325 11.02 1.95 -25.66
C GLY A 325 10.96 3.26 -26.47
N SER A 326 10.39 4.33 -25.91
CA SER A 326 10.23 5.61 -26.61
C SER A 326 11.46 6.53 -26.54
N GLY A 327 12.48 6.20 -25.74
CA GLY A 327 13.63 7.06 -25.50
C GLY A 327 13.36 8.29 -24.64
N ILE A 328 12.21 8.34 -23.95
CA ILE A 328 11.85 9.47 -23.07
C ILE A 328 12.85 9.66 -21.92
N ALA A 329 13.49 8.57 -21.46
CA ALA A 329 14.46 8.61 -20.38
C ALA A 329 15.65 9.50 -20.69
N ASP A 330 16.18 9.43 -21.92
CA ASP A 330 17.33 10.24 -22.36
C ASP A 330 16.98 11.73 -22.39
N VAL A 331 15.74 12.04 -22.84
CA VAL A 331 15.27 13.44 -22.93
C VAL A 331 15.01 14.05 -21.55
N ILE A 332 14.44 13.26 -20.65
CA ILE A 332 14.14 13.72 -19.29
C ILE A 332 15.41 13.77 -18.45
N GLY A 333 16.27 12.76 -18.54
CA GLY A 333 17.50 12.67 -17.77
C GLY A 333 18.40 13.89 -17.97
N ALA A 334 18.57 14.34 -19.21
CA ALA A 334 19.32 15.54 -19.51
C ALA A 334 18.78 16.83 -18.85
N ASN A 335 17.48 16.88 -18.57
CA ASN A 335 16.83 18.07 -17.96
C ASN A 335 16.63 17.95 -16.44
N LEU A 336 16.45 16.72 -15.92
CA LEU A 336 16.20 16.48 -14.49
C LEU A 336 17.47 16.21 -13.69
N ALA A 337 18.57 15.80 -14.32
CA ALA A 337 19.86 15.67 -13.65
C ALA A 337 20.29 16.99 -13.00
N ASP A 338 20.02 18.13 -13.67
CA ASP A 338 20.30 19.46 -13.13
C ASP A 338 19.35 19.90 -12.00
N ALA A 339 18.18 19.28 -11.87
CA ALA A 339 17.18 19.65 -10.86
C ALA A 339 17.47 19.07 -9.46
N HIS A 340 18.40 18.11 -9.36
CA HIS A 340 18.83 17.45 -8.10
C HIS A 340 17.70 17.02 -7.16
N LEU A 341 16.54 16.60 -7.73
CA LEU A 341 15.36 16.22 -6.93
C LEU A 341 15.54 14.89 -6.17
N GLY A 342 16.43 13.99 -6.65
CA GLY A 342 16.72 12.72 -5.98
C GLY A 342 15.44 11.96 -5.59
N MET A 343 15.37 11.54 -4.34
CA MET A 343 14.21 10.81 -3.77
C MET A 343 12.93 11.64 -3.65
N TRP A 344 12.97 12.97 -3.87
CA TRP A 344 11.76 13.79 -3.92
C TRP A 344 10.98 13.63 -5.22
N LEU A 345 11.64 13.28 -6.33
CA LEU A 345 10.95 13.13 -7.62
C LEU A 345 9.85 12.08 -7.60
N PRO A 346 10.10 10.80 -7.21
CA PRO A 346 9.05 9.78 -7.13
C PRO A 346 7.94 10.16 -6.15
N PHE A 347 8.27 10.81 -5.02
CA PHE A 347 7.28 11.34 -4.09
C PHE A 347 6.36 12.37 -4.74
N LEU A 348 6.93 13.39 -5.41
CA LEU A 348 6.16 14.49 -6.00
C LEU A 348 5.22 14.01 -7.12
N ILE A 349 5.70 13.08 -7.96
CA ILE A 349 4.88 12.49 -9.02
C ILE A 349 3.70 11.72 -8.40
N ALA A 350 3.99 10.85 -7.43
CA ALA A 350 2.96 10.08 -6.75
C ALA A 350 1.96 10.97 -6.02
N ALA A 351 2.44 12.01 -5.32
CA ALA A 351 1.61 12.99 -4.63
C ALA A 351 0.68 13.76 -5.59
N GLY A 352 1.20 14.19 -6.73
CA GLY A 352 0.41 14.86 -7.77
C GLY A 352 -0.68 13.96 -8.34
N ILE A 353 -0.35 12.72 -8.73
CA ILE A 353 -1.33 11.75 -9.25
C ILE A 353 -2.36 11.39 -8.18
N LYS A 354 -1.94 11.12 -6.94
CA LYS A 354 -2.84 10.80 -5.82
C LYS A 354 -3.83 11.92 -5.55
N THR A 355 -3.34 13.15 -5.44
CA THR A 355 -4.19 14.33 -5.20
C THR A 355 -5.21 14.51 -6.32
N ALA A 356 -4.80 14.27 -7.57
CA ALA A 356 -5.67 14.46 -8.73
C ALA A 356 -6.75 13.36 -8.87
N GLN A 357 -6.39 12.08 -8.67
CA GLN A 357 -7.29 10.95 -9.01
C GLN A 357 -7.81 10.14 -7.81
N GLY A 358 -7.24 10.29 -6.61
CA GLY A 358 -7.78 9.77 -5.35
C GLY A 358 -7.30 8.39 -4.92
N SER A 359 -6.95 7.46 -5.82
CA SER A 359 -6.52 6.10 -5.45
C SER A 359 -5.03 6.00 -5.19
N SER A 360 -4.64 5.55 -4.00
CA SER A 360 -3.22 5.29 -3.66
C SER A 360 -2.62 4.21 -4.54
N THR A 361 -3.32 3.10 -4.74
CA THR A 361 -2.83 1.96 -5.52
C THR A 361 -2.56 2.36 -6.97
N VAL A 362 -3.48 3.10 -7.61
CA VAL A 362 -3.29 3.59 -8.98
C VAL A 362 -2.14 4.60 -9.05
N SER A 363 -2.02 5.50 -8.07
CA SER A 363 -0.91 6.45 -7.98
C SER A 363 0.43 5.73 -7.89
N ILE A 364 0.53 4.72 -7.01
CA ILE A 364 1.76 3.91 -6.84
C ILE A 364 2.14 3.23 -8.15
N ILE A 365 1.19 2.54 -8.79
CA ILE A 365 1.44 1.76 -10.01
C ILE A 365 1.82 2.68 -11.18
N THR A 366 1.07 3.77 -11.36
CA THR A 366 1.34 4.75 -12.45
C THR A 366 2.70 5.41 -12.25
N THR A 367 3.02 5.84 -11.03
CA THR A 367 4.32 6.47 -10.73
C THR A 367 5.47 5.48 -10.91
N ALA A 368 5.32 4.23 -10.48
CA ALA A 368 6.34 3.21 -10.71
C ALA A 368 6.61 3.00 -12.20
N GLY A 369 5.55 2.94 -13.04
CA GLY A 369 5.67 2.87 -14.49
C GLY A 369 6.41 4.07 -15.09
N LEU A 370 6.14 5.28 -14.58
CA LEU A 370 6.83 6.50 -14.99
C LEU A 370 8.31 6.52 -14.56
N MET A 371 8.61 6.03 -13.36
CA MET A 371 9.96 6.02 -12.80
C MET A 371 10.84 4.92 -13.39
N ALA A 372 10.27 3.79 -13.83
CA ALA A 372 11.03 2.64 -14.32
C ALA A 372 12.10 2.99 -15.39
N PRO A 373 11.77 3.76 -16.45
CA PRO A 373 12.77 4.14 -17.46
C PRO A 373 13.77 5.20 -16.97
N LEU A 374 13.50 5.89 -15.85
CA LEU A 374 14.31 7.00 -15.35
C LEU A 374 15.36 6.58 -14.33
N LEU A 375 15.25 5.36 -13.75
CA LEU A 375 16.10 4.95 -12.63
C LEU A 375 17.60 5.04 -12.94
N SER A 376 18.04 4.50 -14.08
CA SER A 376 19.45 4.53 -14.45
C SER A 376 19.96 5.93 -14.79
N THR A 377 19.10 6.76 -15.38
CA THR A 377 19.47 8.14 -15.75
C THR A 377 19.60 9.06 -14.52
N LEU A 378 18.93 8.69 -13.42
CA LEU A 378 18.91 9.44 -12.16
C LEU A 378 19.84 8.83 -11.10
N ASP A 379 20.68 7.84 -11.46
CA ASP A 379 21.52 7.08 -10.54
C ASP A 379 20.74 6.42 -9.37
N LEU A 380 19.50 6.00 -9.65
CA LEU A 380 18.58 5.36 -8.70
C LEU A 380 18.37 3.87 -9.00
N ASP A 381 19.27 3.22 -9.71
CA ASP A 381 19.13 1.83 -10.18
C ASP A 381 19.80 0.79 -9.29
N SER A 382 20.50 1.19 -8.24
CA SER A 382 21.01 0.24 -7.24
C SER A 382 19.85 -0.45 -6.49
N GLU A 383 20.06 -1.68 -6.00
CA GLU A 383 19.02 -2.43 -5.26
C GLU A 383 18.44 -1.66 -4.07
N THR A 384 19.29 -0.90 -3.35
CA THR A 384 18.84 -0.06 -2.23
C THR A 384 18.07 1.16 -2.73
N ALA A 385 18.54 1.81 -3.80
CA ALA A 385 17.87 2.97 -4.38
C ALA A 385 16.48 2.60 -4.91
N ARG A 386 16.34 1.50 -5.65
CA ARG A 386 15.04 0.99 -6.14
C ARG A 386 14.06 0.76 -4.99
N ALA A 387 14.51 0.13 -3.90
CA ALA A 387 13.68 -0.09 -2.72
C ALA A 387 13.23 1.24 -2.07
N LEU A 388 14.14 2.22 -1.94
CA LEU A 388 13.80 3.55 -1.42
C LEU A 388 12.88 4.32 -2.36
N VAL A 389 13.00 4.17 -3.68
CA VAL A 389 12.08 4.74 -4.68
C VAL A 389 10.68 4.19 -4.47
N VAL A 390 10.50 2.87 -4.26
CA VAL A 390 9.20 2.27 -3.95
C VAL A 390 8.59 2.90 -2.70
N VAL A 391 9.38 3.05 -1.63
CA VAL A 391 8.90 3.65 -0.36
C VAL A 391 8.58 5.14 -0.54
N SER A 392 9.39 5.88 -1.31
CA SER A 392 9.13 7.28 -1.65
C SER A 392 7.83 7.46 -2.45
N ILE A 393 7.57 6.59 -3.43
CA ILE A 393 6.30 6.54 -4.15
C ILE A 393 5.14 6.28 -3.18
N GLY A 394 5.29 5.33 -2.26
CA GLY A 394 4.31 5.01 -1.23
C GLY A 394 4.01 6.22 -0.32
N ALA A 395 5.05 6.95 0.09
CA ALA A 395 4.91 8.19 0.85
C ALA A 395 4.12 9.26 0.08
N GLY A 396 4.37 9.42 -1.23
CA GLY A 396 3.62 10.33 -2.10
C GLY A 396 2.18 9.90 -2.32
N ALA A 397 1.94 8.61 -2.45
CA ALA A 397 0.62 8.05 -2.70
C ALA A 397 -0.33 8.08 -1.49
N MET A 398 0.12 8.50 -0.32
CA MET A 398 -0.75 8.72 0.84
C MET A 398 -1.17 10.18 1.01
N VAL A 399 -0.48 11.15 0.42
CA VAL A 399 -0.75 12.57 0.68
C VAL A 399 -2.11 13.02 0.15
N VAL A 400 -2.69 14.01 0.82
CA VAL A 400 -3.89 14.73 0.38
C VAL A 400 -5.06 13.77 0.07
N SER A 401 -5.35 12.84 1.00
CA SER A 401 -6.59 12.04 0.95
C SER A 401 -7.79 12.97 1.16
N HIS A 402 -8.62 13.16 0.14
CA HIS A 402 -9.77 14.07 0.18
C HIS A 402 -11.01 13.47 -0.53
N ALA A 403 -11.99 14.27 -0.88
CA ALA A 403 -13.29 13.82 -1.37
C ALA A 403 -13.28 12.93 -2.64
N ASN A 404 -12.16 12.84 -3.36
CA ASN A 404 -11.99 11.91 -4.48
C ASN A 404 -11.46 10.52 -4.08
N ASP A 405 -11.13 10.33 -2.80
CA ASP A 405 -10.56 9.11 -2.23
C ASP A 405 -11.64 8.34 -1.45
N SER A 406 -11.83 7.04 -1.75
CA SER A 406 -12.76 6.17 -1.01
C SER A 406 -12.43 6.13 0.47
N TYR A 407 -11.14 6.04 0.80
CA TYR A 407 -10.68 5.98 2.18
C TYR A 407 -11.04 7.23 2.99
N PHE A 408 -11.02 8.42 2.37
CA PHE A 408 -11.49 9.64 2.99
C PHE A 408 -12.94 9.51 3.47
N TRP A 409 -13.82 8.92 2.64
CA TRP A 409 -15.22 8.74 2.98
C TRP A 409 -15.43 7.67 4.05
N VAL A 410 -14.70 6.57 3.99
CA VAL A 410 -14.74 5.52 5.03
C VAL A 410 -14.39 6.13 6.39
N VAL A 411 -13.28 6.87 6.46
CA VAL A 411 -12.84 7.51 7.72
C VAL A 411 -13.85 8.53 8.21
N THR A 412 -14.30 9.42 7.34
CA THR A 412 -15.18 10.53 7.75
C THR A 412 -16.56 10.04 8.16
N GLN A 413 -17.19 9.16 7.38
CA GLN A 413 -18.54 8.67 7.66
C GLN A 413 -18.59 7.83 8.95
N LEU A 414 -17.68 6.87 9.12
CA LEU A 414 -17.64 6.01 10.30
C LEU A 414 -17.24 6.75 11.58
N SER A 415 -16.58 7.90 11.44
CA SER A 415 -16.18 8.75 12.58
C SER A 415 -17.14 9.92 12.83
N GLY A 416 -18.25 10.04 12.09
CA GLY A 416 -19.19 11.15 12.23
C GLY A 416 -18.61 12.51 11.86
N MET A 417 -17.61 12.57 10.95
CA MET A 417 -17.01 13.82 10.48
C MET A 417 -17.77 14.36 9.27
N ASP A 418 -18.09 15.65 9.27
CA ASP A 418 -18.48 16.33 8.06
C ASP A 418 -17.29 16.53 7.11
N VAL A 419 -17.56 16.87 5.85
CA VAL A 419 -16.51 17.02 4.83
C VAL A 419 -15.45 18.05 5.24
N ARG A 420 -15.85 19.15 5.88
CA ARG A 420 -14.95 20.22 6.32
C ARG A 420 -13.99 19.72 7.41
N THR A 421 -14.52 18.98 8.37
CA THR A 421 -13.73 18.35 9.42
C THR A 421 -12.82 17.26 8.84
N GLY A 422 -13.32 16.45 7.90
CA GLY A 422 -12.52 15.46 7.18
C GLY A 422 -11.33 16.08 6.45
N VAL A 423 -11.54 17.19 5.72
CA VAL A 423 -10.44 17.92 5.07
C VAL A 423 -9.44 18.46 6.10
N LYS A 424 -9.92 18.99 7.21
CA LYS A 424 -9.05 19.52 8.27
C LYS A 424 -8.24 18.44 8.98
N LEU A 425 -8.78 17.23 9.14
CA LEU A 425 -8.15 16.18 9.93
C LEU A 425 -7.50 15.11 9.05
N GLN A 426 -8.27 14.47 8.15
CA GLN A 426 -7.77 13.38 7.32
C GLN A 426 -6.85 13.90 6.21
N THR A 427 -7.27 14.92 5.45
CA THR A 427 -6.47 15.45 4.33
C THR A 427 -5.17 16.09 4.82
N LEU A 428 -5.23 16.94 5.85
CA LEU A 428 -3.99 17.53 6.41
C LEU A 428 -3.15 16.48 7.14
N GLY A 429 -3.77 15.51 7.83
CA GLY A 429 -3.04 14.44 8.51
C GLY A 429 -2.23 13.60 7.53
N THR A 430 -2.82 13.20 6.41
CA THR A 430 -2.12 12.45 5.36
C THR A 430 -1.06 13.28 4.64
N LEU A 431 -1.28 14.59 4.45
CA LEU A 431 -0.26 15.50 3.90
C LEU A 431 0.97 15.56 4.83
N VAL A 432 0.76 15.79 6.12
CA VAL A 432 1.85 15.84 7.11
C VAL A 432 2.59 14.51 7.14
N GLN A 433 1.85 13.41 7.25
CA GLN A 433 2.42 12.08 7.35
C GLN A 433 3.26 11.70 6.11
N GLY A 434 2.73 11.91 4.91
CA GLY A 434 3.44 11.60 3.67
C GLY A 434 4.67 12.48 3.46
N THR A 435 4.59 13.77 3.82
CA THR A 435 5.75 14.67 3.73
C THR A 435 6.85 14.29 4.72
N VAL A 436 6.50 13.89 5.95
CA VAL A 436 7.47 13.39 6.93
C VAL A 436 8.10 12.08 6.46
N ALA A 437 7.31 11.17 5.90
CA ALA A 437 7.83 9.94 5.32
C ALA A 437 8.81 10.21 4.18
N ALA A 438 8.47 11.10 3.24
CA ALA A 438 9.36 11.49 2.14
C ALA A 438 10.65 12.14 2.63
N THR A 439 10.56 13.01 3.64
CA THR A 439 11.73 13.62 4.27
C THR A 439 12.63 12.54 4.91
N ALA A 440 12.03 11.55 5.57
CA ALA A 440 12.77 10.44 6.17
C ALA A 440 13.45 9.58 5.09
N VAL A 441 12.76 9.27 3.97
CA VAL A 441 13.38 8.59 2.82
C VAL A 441 14.56 9.38 2.27
N TRP A 442 14.39 10.68 2.07
CA TRP A 442 15.45 11.55 1.58
C TRP A 442 16.64 11.59 2.55
N LEU A 443 16.41 11.75 3.85
CA LEU A 443 17.49 11.71 4.85
C LEU A 443 18.24 10.37 4.84
N VAL A 444 17.52 9.25 4.80
CA VAL A 444 18.12 7.92 4.71
C VAL A 444 18.96 7.80 3.45
N SER A 445 18.47 8.28 2.30
CA SER A 445 19.19 8.19 1.03
C SER A 445 20.56 8.88 1.06
N LEU A 446 20.72 9.95 1.83
CA LEU A 446 22.00 10.65 1.98
C LEU A 446 23.11 9.81 2.66
N PHE A 447 22.72 8.75 3.37
CA PHE A 447 23.67 7.90 4.11
C PHE A 447 23.89 6.54 3.45
N VAL A 448 22.95 6.08 2.60
CA VAL A 448 22.97 4.71 2.06
C VAL A 448 23.14 4.64 0.54
N LEU A 449 23.02 5.75 -0.16
CA LEU A 449 23.32 5.93 -1.59
C LEU A 449 24.54 6.79 -1.80
#